data_22c0163bf432825db3050b6365c0f755
#
_entry.id   22c0163bf432825db3050b6365c0f755
#
_cell.length_a   1.000
_cell.length_b   1.000
_cell.length_c   1.000
_cell.angle_alpha   90.00
_cell.angle_beta   90.00
_cell.angle_gamma   90.00
#
_symmetry.space_group_name_H-M   'P 1'
#
loop_
_entity.id
_entity.type
_entity.pdbx_description
1 polymer ?
#
loop_
_entity_poly.entity_id
_entity_poly.type
_entity_poly.pdbx_seq_one_letter_code
_entity_poly.pdbx_strand_id
1 'polypeptide(L)'
;MKIAFISQPFGDMNPHHQSSSLEIWTYEVASRLCNYDDCDAIVYAREDDRYPKIEEHKGIQYRRVSLGLDEKTNRLANTTERILSYPRQKLPVFAQQFYYQNYIKQVALDLRDQDCDIAHIFNFSQFAPVIKEHNSNLKVVLNMTCEWLSQLDENVIKRRLQSVDQVISCSNYITHKIQQRFPAYADRCTTVYNGVYIPDSNSTNEERFQSEEENKRLLFVGRVSPEKGVHDLLQAMHKIVEACPDVQLDIVGPTISLAYEYLVMISDDPTVSGLSSFYTKGLVRHDTYFKSLKASLEPDVANRVNFIGQVPHADIMCFYQHADILINPSLSESFGISLIEAMANGRPVVASRVGGMQEILINGETGFFFEPGDADALAEKTITLLKNPDMRKSMGMAGRQRVQELFTWENVTQDLLLQYSRIVDSED
;
A
#
# COMPACT_ATOMS: atom_id res chain seq x y z
N MET A 1 -13.99 -3.21 -23.97
CA MET A 1 -13.45 -4.12 -22.90
C MET A 1 -14.08 -3.74 -21.57
N LYS A 2 -14.61 -4.72 -20.83
CA LYS A 2 -15.30 -4.47 -19.56
C LYS A 2 -14.57 -5.17 -18.41
N ILE A 3 -14.13 -4.39 -17.43
CA ILE A 3 -13.28 -4.85 -16.33
C ILE A 3 -14.06 -4.83 -15.01
N ALA A 4 -14.07 -5.96 -14.30
CA ALA A 4 -14.61 -6.06 -12.96
C ALA A 4 -13.50 -6.02 -11.92
N PHE A 5 -13.38 -4.95 -11.15
CA PHE A 5 -12.48 -4.82 -10.01
C PHE A 5 -13.13 -5.43 -8.76
N ILE A 6 -12.52 -6.45 -8.21
CA ILE A 6 -13.03 -7.18 -7.05
C ILE A 6 -12.19 -6.83 -5.84
N SER A 7 -12.74 -5.95 -5.00
CA SER A 7 -12.04 -5.46 -3.82
C SER A 7 -11.93 -6.51 -2.72
N GLN A 8 -10.96 -6.32 -1.84
CA GLN A 8 -10.95 -7.00 -0.56
C GLN A 8 -12.12 -6.48 0.30
N PRO A 9 -12.93 -7.36 0.92
CA PRO A 9 -14.14 -6.95 1.64
C PRO A 9 -13.85 -6.33 3.02
N PHE A 10 -12.76 -5.57 3.13
CA PHE A 10 -12.37 -4.81 4.32
C PHE A 10 -12.88 -3.36 4.29
N GLY A 11 -12.96 -2.77 3.09
CA GLY A 11 -13.46 -1.43 2.83
C GLY A 11 -14.82 -1.43 2.13
N ASP A 12 -15.49 -0.30 2.12
CA ASP A 12 -16.78 -0.06 1.49
C ASP A 12 -16.67 0.47 0.04
N MET A 13 -15.45 0.74 -0.43
CA MET A 13 -15.14 1.28 -1.77
C MET A 13 -16.05 2.47 -2.10
N ASN A 14 -16.00 3.50 -1.23
CA ASN A 14 -16.83 4.70 -1.39
C ASN A 14 -16.34 5.55 -2.56
N PRO A 15 -17.17 5.82 -3.59
CA PRO A 15 -16.78 6.64 -4.74
C PRO A 15 -16.53 8.11 -4.40
N HIS A 16 -17.10 8.60 -3.29
CA HIS A 16 -17.00 10.01 -2.88
C HIS A 16 -15.86 10.27 -1.88
N HIS A 17 -15.34 9.22 -1.25
CA HIS A 17 -14.30 9.37 -0.23
C HIS A 17 -13.47 8.09 -0.10
N GLN A 18 -12.26 8.10 -0.64
CA GLN A 18 -11.33 6.97 -0.57
C GLN A 18 -10.48 7.11 0.70
N SER A 19 -10.44 6.07 1.49
CA SER A 19 -9.76 6.04 2.80
C SER A 19 -8.50 5.18 2.83
N SER A 20 -8.29 4.35 1.82
CA SER A 20 -7.15 3.45 1.72
C SER A 20 -6.48 3.53 0.35
N SER A 21 -5.20 3.14 0.29
CA SER A 21 -4.44 3.10 -0.97
C SER A 21 -5.10 2.22 -2.03
N LEU A 22 -5.75 1.13 -1.64
CA LEU A 22 -6.46 0.26 -2.56
C LEU A 22 -7.72 0.91 -3.13
N GLU A 23 -8.47 1.64 -2.32
CA GLU A 23 -9.65 2.40 -2.77
C GLU A 23 -9.25 3.51 -3.73
N ILE A 24 -8.17 4.26 -3.40
CA ILE A 24 -7.61 5.29 -4.26
C ILE A 24 -7.18 4.69 -5.60
N TRP A 25 -6.40 3.62 -5.56
CA TRP A 25 -5.92 2.94 -6.78
C TRP A 25 -7.09 2.49 -7.66
N THR A 26 -8.09 1.83 -7.08
CA THR A 26 -9.25 1.32 -7.82
C THR A 26 -10.05 2.46 -8.46
N TYR A 27 -10.30 3.52 -7.69
CA TYR A 27 -11.03 4.70 -8.19
C TYR A 27 -10.28 5.41 -9.30
N GLU A 28 -8.98 5.67 -9.12
CA GLU A 28 -8.16 6.41 -10.08
C GLU A 28 -8.00 5.66 -11.40
N VAL A 29 -7.80 4.35 -11.33
CA VAL A 29 -7.68 3.50 -12.52
C VAL A 29 -9.05 3.33 -13.19
N ALA A 30 -10.09 2.94 -12.45
CA ALA A 30 -11.39 2.69 -13.03
C ALA A 30 -11.97 3.96 -13.70
N SER A 31 -11.84 5.14 -13.06
CA SER A 31 -12.32 6.40 -13.64
C SER A 31 -11.57 6.79 -14.91
N ARG A 32 -10.27 6.49 -15.02
CA ARG A 32 -9.51 6.74 -16.24
C ARG A 32 -9.84 5.75 -17.34
N LEU A 33 -10.04 4.48 -17.00
CA LEU A 33 -10.47 3.47 -17.96
C LEU A 33 -11.79 3.84 -18.60
N CYS A 34 -12.78 4.33 -17.84
CA CYS A 34 -14.06 4.79 -18.36
C CYS A 34 -13.98 6.05 -19.25
N ASN A 35 -12.82 6.71 -19.36
CA ASN A 35 -12.61 7.79 -20.35
C ASN A 35 -12.19 7.27 -21.74
N TYR A 36 -11.89 5.98 -21.89
CA TYR A 36 -11.65 5.34 -23.18
C TYR A 36 -12.98 4.82 -23.71
N ASP A 37 -13.35 5.15 -24.96
CA ASP A 37 -14.66 4.86 -25.56
C ASP A 37 -15.05 3.37 -25.53
N ASP A 38 -14.07 2.48 -25.53
CA ASP A 38 -14.28 1.04 -25.56
C ASP A 38 -14.04 0.35 -24.20
N CYS A 39 -14.02 1.11 -23.09
CA CYS A 39 -13.76 0.55 -21.77
C CYS A 39 -14.84 0.88 -20.74
N ASP A 40 -15.34 -0.16 -20.07
CA ASP A 40 -16.27 -0.05 -18.94
C ASP A 40 -15.65 -0.63 -17.66
N ALA A 41 -16.04 -0.11 -16.51
CA ALA A 41 -15.58 -0.58 -15.23
C ALA A 41 -16.72 -0.89 -14.25
N ILE A 42 -16.64 -2.06 -13.63
CA ILE A 42 -17.48 -2.43 -12.48
C ILE A 42 -16.57 -2.57 -11.26
N VAL A 43 -17.01 -2.05 -10.11
CA VAL A 43 -16.33 -2.22 -8.83
C VAL A 43 -17.21 -3.02 -7.88
N TYR A 44 -16.76 -4.22 -7.50
CA TYR A 44 -17.41 -5.02 -6.47
C TYR A 44 -16.87 -4.69 -5.09
N ALA A 45 -17.76 -4.36 -4.18
CA ALA A 45 -17.47 -4.03 -2.79
C ALA A 45 -18.39 -4.78 -1.83
N ARG A 46 -18.06 -4.76 -0.55
CA ARG A 46 -18.99 -5.24 0.48
C ARG A 46 -20.20 -4.32 0.59
N GLU A 47 -21.36 -4.92 0.92
CA GLU A 47 -22.57 -4.18 1.25
C GLU A 47 -22.36 -3.33 2.51
N ASP A 48 -22.89 -2.10 2.46
CA ASP A 48 -22.92 -1.17 3.57
C ASP A 48 -24.25 -0.40 3.50
N ASP A 49 -25.00 -0.39 4.59
CA ASP A 49 -26.35 0.22 4.66
C ASP A 49 -26.37 1.72 4.34
N ARG A 50 -25.22 2.37 4.36
CA ARG A 50 -25.09 3.80 4.01
C ARG A 50 -25.18 4.08 2.52
N TYR A 51 -25.06 3.06 1.68
CA TYR A 51 -24.98 3.20 0.23
C TYR A 51 -25.95 2.27 -0.51
N PRO A 52 -26.44 2.64 -1.70
CA PRO A 52 -27.27 1.75 -2.51
C PRO A 52 -26.49 0.52 -2.97
N LYS A 53 -27.19 -0.60 -3.21
CA LYS A 53 -26.59 -1.85 -3.69
C LYS A 53 -25.90 -1.70 -5.04
N ILE A 54 -26.47 -0.87 -5.91
CA ILE A 54 -25.91 -0.52 -7.22
C ILE A 54 -25.91 0.99 -7.31
N GLU A 55 -24.77 1.56 -7.68
CA GLU A 55 -24.55 2.99 -7.81
C GLU A 55 -23.65 3.24 -9.01
N GLU A 56 -23.94 4.29 -9.76
CA GLU A 56 -23.06 4.75 -10.84
C GLU A 56 -22.42 6.07 -10.46
N HIS A 57 -21.10 6.15 -10.61
CA HIS A 57 -20.33 7.36 -10.35
C HIS A 57 -19.20 7.50 -11.37
N LYS A 58 -19.17 8.59 -12.13
CA LYS A 58 -18.16 8.86 -13.19
C LYS A 58 -17.96 7.70 -14.18
N GLY A 59 -19.05 7.09 -14.62
CA GLY A 59 -19.04 5.97 -15.55
C GLY A 59 -18.69 4.62 -14.92
N ILE A 60 -18.31 4.59 -13.64
CA ILE A 60 -18.03 3.35 -12.91
C ILE A 60 -19.30 2.83 -12.26
N GLN A 61 -19.62 1.56 -12.47
CA GLN A 61 -20.72 0.91 -11.77
C GLN A 61 -20.20 0.24 -10.49
N TYR A 62 -20.65 0.72 -9.31
CA TYR A 62 -20.37 0.10 -8.00
C TYR A 62 -21.47 -0.91 -7.68
N ARG A 63 -21.08 -2.14 -7.38
CA ARG A 63 -21.99 -3.24 -7.01
C ARG A 63 -21.61 -3.77 -5.64
N ARG A 64 -22.53 -3.63 -4.67
CA ARG A 64 -22.30 -4.00 -3.28
C ARG A 64 -22.91 -5.34 -2.96
N VAL A 65 -22.09 -6.24 -2.44
CA VAL A 65 -22.43 -7.64 -2.20
C VAL A 65 -22.41 -7.94 -0.71
N SER A 66 -23.42 -8.66 -0.25
CA SER A 66 -23.53 -9.02 1.16
C SER A 66 -22.45 -10.01 1.58
N LEU A 67 -21.87 -9.81 2.75
CA LEU A 67 -20.93 -10.75 3.37
C LEU A 67 -21.64 -12.01 3.95
N GLY A 68 -22.95 -11.91 4.20
CA GLY A 68 -23.73 -13.01 4.76
C GLY A 68 -23.14 -13.49 6.09
N LEU A 69 -22.73 -14.78 6.14
CA LEU A 69 -22.13 -15.37 7.34
C LEU A 69 -20.60 -15.18 7.44
N ASP A 70 -19.96 -14.65 6.40
CA ASP A 70 -18.49 -14.55 6.33
C ASP A 70 -17.90 -13.78 7.51
N GLU A 71 -18.50 -12.67 7.94
CA GLU A 71 -17.99 -11.89 9.07
C GLU A 71 -17.95 -12.71 10.37
N LYS A 72 -19.04 -13.45 10.65
CA LYS A 72 -19.12 -14.26 11.87
C LYS A 72 -18.14 -15.43 11.82
N THR A 73 -18.09 -16.13 10.69
CA THR A 73 -17.20 -17.27 10.47
C THR A 73 -15.73 -16.85 10.57
N ASN A 74 -15.37 -15.79 9.87
CA ASN A 74 -13.99 -15.28 9.83
C ASN A 74 -13.57 -14.74 11.21
N ARG A 75 -14.46 -14.03 11.92
CA ARG A 75 -14.19 -13.54 13.28
C ARG A 75 -13.92 -14.70 14.25
N LEU A 76 -14.73 -15.76 14.19
CA LEU A 76 -14.54 -16.95 15.02
C LEU A 76 -13.21 -17.63 14.70
N ALA A 77 -12.94 -17.88 13.41
CA ALA A 77 -11.71 -18.53 12.96
C ALA A 77 -10.45 -17.73 13.35
N ASN A 78 -10.44 -16.41 13.13
CA ASN A 78 -9.33 -15.54 13.53
C ASN A 78 -9.12 -15.54 15.05
N THR A 79 -10.21 -15.56 15.84
CA THR A 79 -10.10 -15.63 17.30
C THR A 79 -9.50 -16.95 17.73
N THR A 80 -9.92 -18.05 17.12
CA THR A 80 -9.39 -19.40 17.40
C THR A 80 -7.91 -19.51 17.04
N GLU A 81 -7.51 -18.98 15.86
CA GLU A 81 -6.11 -18.94 15.44
C GLU A 81 -5.23 -18.20 16.46
N ARG A 82 -5.69 -17.03 16.94
CA ARG A 82 -4.97 -16.23 17.94
C ARG A 82 -4.83 -16.94 19.30
N ILE A 83 -5.88 -17.65 19.74
CA ILE A 83 -5.88 -18.40 21.02
C ILE A 83 -4.94 -19.59 20.96
N LEU A 84 -4.98 -20.34 19.87
CA LEU A 84 -4.20 -21.57 19.71
C LEU A 84 -2.70 -21.31 19.47
N SER A 85 -2.30 -20.05 19.23
CA SER A 85 -0.89 -19.62 19.12
C SER A 85 -0.04 -20.56 18.26
N TYR A 86 -0.50 -20.89 17.04
CA TYR A 86 0.23 -21.81 16.16
C TYR A 86 1.63 -21.25 15.81
N PRO A 87 2.66 -22.10 15.80
CA PRO A 87 3.96 -21.72 15.26
C PRO A 87 3.81 -21.40 13.76
N ARG A 88 4.72 -20.59 13.22
CA ARG A 88 4.78 -20.10 11.82
C ARG A 88 3.95 -20.96 10.86
N GLN A 89 2.78 -20.49 10.50
CA GLN A 89 1.93 -21.16 9.54
C GLN A 89 2.00 -20.41 8.21
N LYS A 90 2.35 -21.11 7.15
CA LYS A 90 2.30 -20.57 5.78
C LYS A 90 0.89 -20.52 5.18
N LEU A 91 -0.13 -20.93 5.94
CA LEU A 91 -1.54 -20.88 5.53
C LEU A 91 -2.44 -20.41 6.69
N PRO A 92 -2.32 -19.13 7.10
CA PRO A 92 -3.18 -18.54 8.14
C PRO A 92 -4.64 -18.48 7.71
N VAL A 93 -5.52 -18.18 8.66
CA VAL A 93 -6.98 -18.11 8.44
C VAL A 93 -7.35 -17.23 7.26
N PHE A 94 -6.73 -16.05 7.12
CA PHE A 94 -7.04 -15.14 6.01
C PHE A 94 -6.68 -15.69 4.62
N ALA A 95 -5.81 -16.69 4.57
CA ALA A 95 -5.39 -17.34 3.33
C ALA A 95 -6.15 -18.66 3.07
N GLN A 96 -7.06 -19.08 3.95
CA GLN A 96 -7.87 -20.28 3.74
C GLN A 96 -8.93 -20.07 2.67
N GLN A 97 -9.36 -21.19 2.04
CA GLN A 97 -10.35 -21.13 0.94
C GLN A 97 -11.71 -20.60 1.41
N PHE A 98 -12.11 -20.86 2.66
CA PHE A 98 -13.40 -20.42 3.20
C PHE A 98 -13.44 -18.91 3.55
N TYR A 99 -12.27 -18.23 3.59
CA TYR A 99 -12.18 -16.84 4.01
C TYR A 99 -12.86 -15.92 2.98
N TYR A 100 -13.98 -15.32 3.34
CA TYR A 100 -14.89 -14.57 2.48
C TYR A 100 -15.44 -15.37 1.28
N GLN A 101 -15.70 -16.67 1.47
CA GLN A 101 -16.19 -17.54 0.41
C GLN A 101 -17.60 -17.18 -0.05
N ASN A 102 -18.48 -16.78 0.87
CA ASN A 102 -19.83 -16.36 0.51
C ASN A 102 -19.82 -15.08 -0.33
N TYR A 103 -19.01 -14.10 0.05
CA TYR A 103 -18.80 -12.86 -0.73
C TYR A 103 -18.37 -13.16 -2.17
N ILE A 104 -17.27 -13.90 -2.34
CA ILE A 104 -16.75 -14.14 -3.69
C ILE A 104 -17.66 -15.03 -4.53
N LYS A 105 -18.41 -15.94 -3.91
CA LYS A 105 -19.41 -16.75 -4.64
C LYS A 105 -20.54 -15.88 -5.17
N GLN A 106 -21.04 -14.92 -4.39
CA GLN A 106 -22.07 -13.99 -4.86
C GLN A 106 -21.54 -13.09 -5.98
N VAL A 107 -20.30 -12.57 -5.87
CA VAL A 107 -19.63 -11.83 -6.94
C VAL A 107 -19.53 -12.68 -8.21
N ALA A 108 -19.08 -13.93 -8.10
CA ALA A 108 -18.93 -14.83 -9.23
C ALA A 108 -20.26 -15.17 -9.94
N LEU A 109 -21.35 -15.24 -9.17
CA LEU A 109 -22.70 -15.44 -9.73
C LEU A 109 -23.21 -14.19 -10.44
N ASP A 110 -23.03 -13.01 -9.88
CA ASP A 110 -23.44 -11.74 -10.47
C ASP A 110 -22.65 -11.42 -11.75
N LEU A 111 -21.34 -11.77 -11.80
CA LEU A 111 -20.49 -11.59 -12.98
C LEU A 111 -21.02 -12.29 -14.24
N ARG A 112 -21.79 -13.36 -14.11
CA ARG A 112 -22.39 -14.07 -15.27
C ARG A 112 -23.31 -13.17 -16.12
N ASP A 113 -23.96 -12.21 -15.47
CA ASP A 113 -24.94 -11.33 -16.09
C ASP A 113 -24.31 -9.99 -16.52
N GLN A 114 -23.00 -9.82 -16.31
CA GLN A 114 -22.33 -8.54 -16.53
C GLN A 114 -21.50 -8.46 -17.83
N ASP A 115 -21.32 -9.57 -18.55
CA ASP A 115 -20.52 -9.64 -19.79
C ASP A 115 -19.14 -8.98 -19.66
N CYS A 116 -18.44 -9.28 -18.54
CA CYS A 116 -17.09 -8.77 -18.32
C CYS A 116 -16.06 -9.62 -19.06
N ASP A 117 -15.01 -8.95 -19.58
CA ASP A 117 -13.86 -9.61 -20.20
C ASP A 117 -12.83 -10.01 -19.12
N ILE A 118 -12.69 -9.20 -18.07
CA ILE A 118 -11.66 -9.35 -17.05
C ILE A 118 -12.23 -9.24 -15.64
N ALA A 119 -11.83 -10.16 -14.76
CA ALA A 119 -11.96 -10.06 -13.32
C ALA A 119 -10.59 -9.72 -12.70
N HIS A 120 -10.44 -8.50 -12.20
CA HIS A 120 -9.24 -8.00 -11.53
C HIS A 120 -9.38 -8.11 -10.02
N ILE A 121 -8.66 -9.05 -9.42
CA ILE A 121 -8.73 -9.40 -7.98
C ILE A 121 -7.55 -8.79 -7.24
N PHE A 122 -7.78 -8.22 -6.06
CA PHE A 122 -6.69 -7.72 -5.21
C PHE A 122 -6.30 -8.72 -4.12
N ASN A 123 -5.03 -9.11 -4.08
CA ASN A 123 -4.31 -9.88 -3.06
C ASN A 123 -4.88 -11.27 -2.70
N PHE A 124 -6.18 -11.51 -2.83
CA PHE A 124 -6.83 -12.74 -2.41
C PHE A 124 -6.85 -13.81 -3.51
N SER A 125 -5.74 -14.53 -3.66
CA SER A 125 -5.59 -15.60 -4.65
C SER A 125 -6.66 -16.70 -4.55
N GLN A 126 -7.27 -16.92 -3.36
CA GLN A 126 -8.34 -17.88 -3.15
C GLN A 126 -9.64 -17.51 -3.88
N PHE A 127 -9.79 -16.30 -4.36
CA PHE A 127 -10.96 -15.87 -5.14
C PHE A 127 -10.93 -16.39 -6.58
N ALA A 128 -9.75 -16.51 -7.18
CA ALA A 128 -9.59 -16.90 -8.57
C ALA A 128 -10.26 -18.24 -8.93
N PRO A 129 -10.08 -19.34 -8.18
CA PRO A 129 -10.76 -20.60 -8.47
C PRO A 129 -12.28 -20.49 -8.44
N VAL A 130 -12.84 -19.73 -7.51
CA VAL A 130 -14.30 -19.54 -7.38
C VAL A 130 -14.87 -18.77 -8.58
N ILE A 131 -14.15 -17.76 -9.06
CA ILE A 131 -14.56 -17.01 -10.25
C ILE A 131 -14.53 -17.92 -11.49
N LYS A 132 -13.43 -18.64 -11.73
CA LYS A 132 -13.29 -19.55 -12.88
C LYS A 132 -14.29 -20.70 -12.85
N GLU A 133 -14.66 -21.23 -11.69
CA GLU A 133 -15.71 -22.26 -11.54
C GLU A 133 -17.06 -21.80 -12.10
N HIS A 134 -17.39 -20.53 -11.94
CA HIS A 134 -18.68 -19.95 -12.34
C HIS A 134 -18.61 -19.22 -13.69
N ASN A 135 -17.43 -18.79 -14.13
CA ASN A 135 -17.17 -17.97 -15.32
C ASN A 135 -15.90 -18.45 -16.02
N SER A 136 -15.97 -19.62 -16.70
CA SER A 136 -14.79 -20.28 -17.27
C SER A 136 -14.02 -19.45 -18.30
N ASN A 137 -14.72 -18.64 -19.09
CA ASN A 137 -14.13 -17.82 -20.16
C ASN A 137 -13.60 -16.48 -19.70
N LEU A 138 -14.00 -16.03 -18.48
CA LEU A 138 -13.57 -14.76 -17.93
C LEU A 138 -12.07 -14.78 -17.63
N LYS A 139 -11.30 -13.82 -18.15
CA LYS A 139 -9.88 -13.70 -17.83
C LYS A 139 -9.72 -13.20 -16.39
N VAL A 140 -8.82 -13.82 -15.62
CA VAL A 140 -8.58 -13.49 -14.20
C VAL A 140 -7.20 -12.87 -14.03
N VAL A 141 -7.16 -11.63 -13.60
CA VAL A 141 -5.97 -10.89 -13.20
C VAL A 141 -5.88 -10.86 -11.68
N LEU A 142 -4.76 -11.30 -11.12
CA LEU A 142 -4.47 -11.21 -9.69
C LEU A 142 -3.46 -10.09 -9.44
N ASN A 143 -3.90 -9.01 -8.82
CA ASN A 143 -3.05 -7.86 -8.46
C ASN A 143 -2.51 -8.02 -7.04
N MET A 144 -1.18 -8.04 -6.91
CA MET A 144 -0.47 -8.21 -5.65
C MET A 144 0.15 -6.90 -5.19
N THR A 145 -0.40 -6.33 -4.13
CA THR A 145 0.12 -5.12 -3.48
C THR A 145 0.97 -5.43 -2.23
N CYS A 146 1.22 -6.72 -1.98
CA CYS A 146 2.00 -7.23 -0.84
C CYS A 146 2.65 -8.59 -1.19
N GLU A 147 3.51 -9.09 -0.30
CA GLU A 147 4.30 -10.30 -0.52
C GLU A 147 3.54 -11.62 -0.31
N TRP A 148 2.26 -11.60 0.03
CA TRP A 148 1.52 -12.80 0.44
C TRP A 148 1.65 -13.98 -0.55
N LEU A 149 1.59 -13.71 -1.85
CA LEU A 149 1.64 -14.78 -2.85
C LEU A 149 2.95 -15.59 -2.79
N SER A 150 4.08 -14.92 -2.52
CA SER A 150 5.40 -15.56 -2.38
C SER A 150 5.68 -16.12 -0.97
N GLN A 151 4.90 -15.72 0.04
CA GLN A 151 5.13 -16.11 1.44
C GLN A 151 4.23 -17.26 1.90
N LEU A 152 3.05 -17.42 1.30
CA LEU A 152 2.07 -18.45 1.66
C LEU A 152 2.48 -19.85 1.20
N ASP A 153 1.71 -20.88 1.59
CA ASP A 153 1.97 -22.29 1.25
C ASP A 153 2.05 -22.49 -0.26
N GLU A 154 3.17 -23.03 -0.71
CA GLU A 154 3.52 -23.18 -2.12
C GLU A 154 2.53 -24.05 -2.89
N ASN A 155 2.10 -25.17 -2.29
CA ASN A 155 1.21 -26.11 -2.98
C ASN A 155 -0.21 -25.53 -3.11
N VAL A 156 -0.64 -24.76 -2.11
CA VAL A 156 -1.93 -24.08 -2.15
C VAL A 156 -1.91 -22.98 -3.22
N ILE A 157 -0.84 -22.17 -3.26
CA ILE A 157 -0.72 -21.08 -4.25
C ILE A 157 -0.58 -21.66 -5.66
N LYS A 158 0.22 -22.69 -5.91
CA LYS A 158 0.32 -23.34 -7.22
C LYS A 158 -1.04 -23.78 -7.78
N ARG A 159 -1.89 -24.38 -6.94
CA ARG A 159 -3.25 -24.75 -7.35
C ARG A 159 -4.11 -23.54 -7.73
N ARG A 160 -4.01 -22.43 -6.98
CA ARG A 160 -4.76 -21.21 -7.25
C ARG A 160 -4.31 -20.49 -8.51
N LEU A 161 -3.00 -20.49 -8.78
CA LEU A 161 -2.42 -19.90 -9.98
C LEU A 161 -2.88 -20.60 -11.28
N GLN A 162 -3.38 -21.83 -11.21
CA GLN A 162 -4.03 -22.50 -12.37
C GLN A 162 -5.28 -21.76 -12.84
N SER A 163 -5.93 -20.99 -11.97
CA SER A 163 -7.12 -20.18 -12.26
C SER A 163 -6.80 -18.71 -12.52
N VAL A 164 -5.53 -18.34 -12.66
CA VAL A 164 -5.07 -16.96 -12.87
C VAL A 164 -4.41 -16.87 -14.25
N ASP A 165 -4.93 -15.99 -15.09
CA ASP A 165 -4.38 -15.75 -16.43
C ASP A 165 -3.16 -14.84 -16.37
N GLN A 166 -3.16 -13.83 -15.47
CA GLN A 166 -2.01 -12.94 -15.25
C GLN A 166 -1.91 -12.50 -13.78
N VAL A 167 -0.67 -12.38 -13.31
CA VAL A 167 -0.34 -11.74 -12.02
C VAL A 167 0.27 -10.39 -12.30
N ILE A 168 -0.32 -9.34 -11.72
CA ILE A 168 0.23 -7.98 -11.72
C ILE A 168 0.74 -7.67 -10.31
N SER A 169 1.88 -7.02 -10.19
CA SER A 169 2.45 -6.63 -8.90
C SER A 169 2.82 -5.15 -8.89
N CYS A 170 2.71 -4.52 -7.72
CA CYS A 170 2.98 -3.08 -7.58
C CYS A 170 4.47 -2.69 -7.67
N SER A 171 5.39 -3.67 -7.75
CA SER A 171 6.84 -3.45 -7.87
C SER A 171 7.54 -4.66 -8.50
N ASN A 172 8.70 -4.42 -9.13
CA ASN A 172 9.56 -5.50 -9.61
C ASN A 172 10.04 -6.39 -8.46
N TYR A 173 10.23 -5.82 -7.28
CA TYR A 173 10.55 -6.58 -6.07
C TYR A 173 9.53 -7.70 -5.79
N ILE A 174 8.24 -7.39 -5.81
CA ILE A 174 7.17 -8.38 -5.62
C ILE A 174 7.11 -9.34 -6.81
N THR A 175 7.18 -8.82 -8.04
CA THR A 175 7.17 -9.63 -9.27
C THR A 175 8.29 -10.68 -9.25
N HIS A 176 9.52 -10.28 -8.97
CA HIS A 176 10.66 -11.20 -8.92
C HIS A 176 10.52 -12.25 -7.82
N LYS A 177 10.02 -11.90 -6.64
CA LYS A 177 9.75 -12.89 -5.58
C LYS A 177 8.73 -13.95 -6.02
N ILE A 178 7.69 -13.53 -6.74
CA ILE A 178 6.67 -14.45 -7.26
C ILE A 178 7.28 -15.35 -8.36
N GLN A 179 8.00 -14.76 -9.31
CA GLN A 179 8.67 -15.49 -10.40
C GLN A 179 9.68 -16.53 -9.88
N GLN A 180 10.47 -16.16 -8.88
CA GLN A 180 11.43 -17.08 -8.23
C GLN A 180 10.73 -18.23 -7.51
N ARG A 181 9.61 -17.93 -6.83
CA ARG A 181 8.84 -18.93 -6.09
C ARG A 181 8.03 -19.86 -7.00
N PHE A 182 7.54 -19.34 -8.14
CA PHE A 182 6.67 -20.02 -9.09
C PHE A 182 7.17 -19.90 -10.52
N PRO A 183 8.33 -20.50 -10.87
CA PRO A 183 8.95 -20.35 -12.21
C PRO A 183 8.04 -20.76 -13.36
N ALA A 184 7.15 -21.75 -13.15
CA ALA A 184 6.20 -22.20 -14.17
C ALA A 184 5.14 -21.15 -14.56
N TYR A 185 5.02 -20.08 -13.78
CA TYR A 185 4.09 -18.97 -14.00
C TYR A 185 4.81 -17.64 -14.24
N ALA A 186 6.14 -17.65 -14.39
CA ALA A 186 6.96 -16.44 -14.48
C ALA A 186 6.54 -15.54 -15.65
N ASP A 187 6.20 -16.11 -16.79
CA ASP A 187 5.80 -15.39 -18.01
C ASP A 187 4.44 -14.69 -17.86
N ARG A 188 3.63 -15.10 -16.86
CA ARG A 188 2.34 -14.46 -16.53
C ARG A 188 2.48 -13.36 -15.46
N CYS A 189 3.69 -13.09 -14.95
CA CYS A 189 3.92 -12.12 -13.90
C CYS A 189 4.52 -10.84 -14.47
N THR A 190 3.89 -9.72 -14.24
CA THR A 190 4.34 -8.40 -14.69
C THR A 190 4.21 -7.35 -13.58
N THR A 191 4.94 -6.26 -13.73
CA THR A 191 4.86 -5.11 -12.82
C THR A 191 4.03 -4.00 -13.44
N VAL A 192 3.09 -3.45 -12.67
CA VAL A 192 2.45 -2.17 -12.93
C VAL A 192 2.54 -1.37 -11.62
N TYR A 193 3.25 -0.26 -11.65
CA TYR A 193 3.49 0.56 -10.47
C TYR A 193 2.21 1.21 -9.92
N ASN A 194 2.28 1.76 -8.70
CA ASN A 194 1.23 2.64 -8.21
C ASN A 194 1.40 4.04 -8.76
N GLY A 195 0.30 4.76 -8.88
CA GLY A 195 0.26 6.13 -9.37
C GLY A 195 0.14 7.18 -8.27
N VAL A 196 0.41 8.42 -8.65
CA VAL A 196 0.20 9.60 -7.82
C VAL A 196 -0.22 10.80 -8.68
N TYR A 197 -0.87 11.78 -8.06
CA TYR A 197 -1.10 13.09 -8.67
C TYR A 197 0.16 13.96 -8.60
N ILE A 198 0.42 14.67 -9.68
CA ILE A 198 1.42 15.72 -9.69
C ILE A 198 0.68 17.05 -9.43
N PRO A 199 0.92 17.72 -8.29
CA PRO A 199 0.32 19.03 -8.04
C PRO A 199 0.77 20.06 -9.07
N ASP A 200 -0.13 20.93 -9.49
CA ASP A 200 0.23 22.05 -10.35
C ASP A 200 1.26 22.95 -9.65
N SER A 201 2.27 23.40 -10.41
CA SER A 201 3.33 24.27 -9.88
C SER A 201 2.81 25.61 -9.32
N ASN A 202 1.61 26.02 -9.73
CA ASN A 202 0.95 27.25 -9.29
C ASN A 202 -0.01 27.03 -8.10
N SER A 203 -0.23 25.78 -7.67
CA SER A 203 -1.13 25.45 -6.54
C SER A 203 -0.43 25.51 -5.17
N THR A 204 0.85 25.87 -5.15
CA THR A 204 1.52 26.20 -3.90
C THR A 204 0.88 27.48 -3.37
N ASN A 205 0.00 27.33 -2.37
CA ASN A 205 -0.46 28.43 -1.53
C ASN A 205 0.75 28.97 -0.74
N GLU A 206 1.68 29.62 -1.42
CA GLU A 206 2.85 30.29 -0.82
C GLU A 206 2.42 31.30 0.25
N GLU A 207 1.24 31.89 0.08
CA GLU A 207 0.72 32.91 1.02
C GLU A 207 0.31 32.34 2.40
N ARG A 208 0.00 31.05 2.52
CA ARG A 208 -0.50 30.48 3.77
C ARG A 208 0.60 30.14 4.79
N PHE A 209 1.87 30.13 4.36
CA PHE A 209 3.00 29.59 5.13
C PHE A 209 4.25 30.46 5.16
N GLN A 210 4.19 31.68 4.65
CA GLN A 210 5.27 32.68 4.76
C GLN A 210 5.57 33.14 6.19
N SER A 211 4.76 32.73 7.19
CA SER A 211 4.91 33.19 8.56
C SER A 211 5.70 32.26 9.49
N GLU A 212 6.16 31.09 9.02
CA GLU A 212 6.90 30.11 9.85
C GLU A 212 8.22 29.64 9.19
N GLU A 213 8.95 30.53 8.55
CA GLU A 213 10.23 30.24 7.87
C GLU A 213 11.35 29.72 8.80
N GLU A 214 11.16 29.69 10.11
CA GLU A 214 12.23 29.36 11.05
C GLU A 214 12.33 27.87 11.40
N ASN A 215 11.26 27.08 11.26
CA ASN A 215 11.27 25.67 11.69
C ASN A 215 11.38 24.70 10.51
N LYS A 216 12.41 23.87 10.54
CA LYS A 216 12.58 22.75 9.58
C LYS A 216 11.59 21.62 9.88
N ARG A 217 10.88 21.13 8.87
CA ARG A 217 9.82 20.13 9.01
C ARG A 217 10.19 18.79 8.37
N LEU A 218 10.24 17.77 9.21
CA LEU A 218 10.32 16.38 8.79
C LEU A 218 8.91 15.78 8.76
N LEU A 219 8.67 14.90 7.82
CA LEU A 219 7.37 14.25 7.65
C LEU A 219 7.54 12.73 7.59
N PHE A 220 6.71 12.02 8.32
CA PHE A 220 6.43 10.60 8.13
C PHE A 220 4.95 10.44 7.77
N VAL A 221 4.65 9.69 6.70
CA VAL A 221 3.28 9.34 6.32
C VAL A 221 3.14 7.82 6.24
N GLY A 222 2.26 7.28 7.06
CA GLY A 222 1.99 5.85 7.12
C GLY A 222 1.40 5.39 8.45
N ARG A 223 1.03 4.12 8.54
CA ARG A 223 0.60 3.55 9.82
C ARG A 223 1.71 3.63 10.85
N VAL A 224 1.36 3.99 12.07
CA VAL A 224 2.29 3.89 13.21
C VAL A 224 2.28 2.44 13.70
N SER A 225 3.07 1.60 13.04
CA SER A 225 3.14 0.15 13.27
C SER A 225 4.60 -0.34 13.18
N PRO A 226 4.94 -1.48 13.81
CA PRO A 226 6.33 -1.93 13.93
C PRO A 226 7.08 -2.04 12.60
N GLU A 227 6.44 -2.57 11.55
CA GLU A 227 7.03 -2.73 10.22
C GLU A 227 7.33 -1.41 9.51
N LYS A 228 6.75 -0.31 10.00
CA LYS A 228 7.01 1.03 9.47
C LYS A 228 8.18 1.75 10.13
N GLY A 229 8.82 1.11 11.11
CA GLY A 229 10.10 1.56 11.67
C GLY A 229 10.05 2.91 12.41
N VAL A 230 8.86 3.35 12.89
CA VAL A 230 8.73 4.64 13.60
C VAL A 230 9.62 4.68 14.84
N HIS A 231 9.91 3.55 15.47
CA HIS A 231 10.82 3.45 16.61
C HIS A 231 12.25 3.85 16.24
N ASP A 232 12.74 3.46 15.05
CA ASP A 232 14.08 3.85 14.56
C ASP A 232 14.11 5.36 14.24
N LEU A 233 13.03 5.91 13.67
CA LEU A 233 12.91 7.34 13.43
C LEU A 233 12.95 8.14 14.74
N LEU A 234 12.21 7.71 15.76
CA LEU A 234 12.22 8.39 17.05
C LEU A 234 13.60 8.29 17.75
N GLN A 235 14.29 7.17 17.59
CA GLN A 235 15.67 7.03 18.05
C GLN A 235 16.61 8.00 17.31
N ALA A 236 16.48 8.13 16.00
CA ALA A 236 17.27 9.07 15.19
C ALA A 236 17.03 10.53 15.56
N MET A 237 15.82 10.87 16.03
CA MET A 237 15.46 12.23 16.42
C MET A 237 16.35 12.83 17.50
N HIS A 238 16.93 12.03 18.40
CA HIS A 238 17.88 12.53 19.41
C HIS A 238 19.06 13.25 18.77
N LYS A 239 19.73 12.61 17.81
CA LYS A 239 20.85 13.21 17.08
C LYS A 239 20.42 14.35 16.17
N ILE A 240 19.22 14.23 15.56
CA ILE A 240 18.69 15.26 14.67
C ILE A 240 18.39 16.55 15.44
N VAL A 241 17.74 16.47 16.62
CA VAL A 241 17.44 17.60 17.48
C VAL A 241 18.71 18.26 18.03
N GLU A 242 19.69 17.46 18.42
CA GLU A 242 21.01 17.97 18.85
C GLU A 242 21.69 18.80 17.74
N ALA A 243 21.64 18.31 16.49
CA ALA A 243 22.29 18.96 15.35
C ALA A 243 21.46 20.12 14.72
N CYS A 244 20.16 20.10 14.90
CA CYS A 244 19.18 21.04 14.32
C CYS A 244 18.05 21.27 15.35
N PRO A 245 18.24 22.16 16.36
CA PRO A 245 17.28 22.36 17.46
C PRO A 245 15.92 22.94 17.05
N ASP A 246 15.83 23.52 15.87
CA ASP A 246 14.63 24.12 15.24
C ASP A 246 13.79 23.10 14.46
N VAL A 247 14.18 21.82 14.43
CA VAL A 247 13.46 20.77 13.69
C VAL A 247 12.15 20.37 14.37
N GLN A 248 11.12 20.08 13.57
CA GLN A 248 9.86 19.46 13.97
C GLN A 248 9.62 18.22 13.13
N LEU A 249 9.02 17.17 13.71
CA LEU A 249 8.61 15.96 13.02
C LEU A 249 7.11 15.77 13.12
N ASP A 250 6.44 15.72 11.99
CA ASP A 250 5.02 15.36 11.88
C ASP A 250 4.89 13.88 11.50
N ILE A 251 4.18 13.11 12.31
CA ILE A 251 3.84 11.71 12.09
C ILE A 251 2.35 11.61 11.75
N VAL A 252 2.06 11.40 10.46
CA VAL A 252 0.71 11.37 9.91
C VAL A 252 0.31 9.93 9.58
N GLY A 253 -0.81 9.48 10.13
CA GLY A 253 -1.40 8.18 9.86
C GLY A 253 -1.99 7.48 11.09
N PRO A 254 -2.76 6.41 10.87
CA PRO A 254 -3.43 5.71 11.94
C PRO A 254 -2.45 4.97 12.86
N THR A 255 -2.78 4.93 14.14
CA THR A 255 -2.01 4.21 15.17
C THR A 255 -2.44 2.75 15.32
N ILE A 256 -2.63 2.07 14.18
CA ILE A 256 -3.10 0.70 14.11
C ILE A 256 -2.01 -0.18 13.53
N SER A 257 -1.57 -1.19 14.29
CA SER A 257 -0.64 -2.20 13.77
C SER A 257 -1.36 -3.23 12.89
N LEU A 258 -0.66 -3.74 11.89
CA LEU A 258 -1.11 -4.95 11.18
C LEU A 258 -1.19 -6.12 12.17
N ALA A 259 -2.14 -7.01 11.95
CA ALA A 259 -2.19 -8.23 12.75
C ALA A 259 -0.94 -9.11 12.45
N TYR A 260 -0.44 -9.79 13.47
CA TYR A 260 0.75 -10.64 13.42
C TYR A 260 0.71 -11.65 12.26
N GLU A 261 -0.46 -12.23 12.02
CA GLU A 261 -0.73 -13.22 11.00
C GLU A 261 -0.57 -12.72 9.56
N TYR A 262 -0.74 -11.41 9.32
CA TYR A 262 -0.64 -10.83 7.99
C TYR A 262 0.79 -10.52 7.55
N LEU A 263 1.73 -10.47 8.48
CA LEU A 263 3.10 -10.04 8.19
C LEU A 263 4.14 -10.95 8.85
N VAL A 264 4.23 -10.90 10.18
CA VAL A 264 5.35 -11.53 10.92
C VAL A 264 5.28 -13.05 10.88
N MET A 265 4.07 -13.63 11.00
CA MET A 265 3.87 -15.07 11.04
C MET A 265 4.30 -15.77 9.74
N ILE A 266 4.06 -15.13 8.61
CA ILE A 266 4.31 -15.71 7.28
C ILE A 266 5.67 -15.33 6.69
N SER A 267 6.34 -14.32 7.24
CA SER A 267 7.60 -13.80 6.70
C SER A 267 8.77 -14.74 6.98
N ASP A 268 9.63 -14.93 5.97
CA ASP A 268 10.93 -15.60 6.10
C ASP A 268 12.07 -14.58 6.28
N ASP A 269 11.78 -13.27 6.19
CA ASP A 269 12.76 -12.20 6.39
C ASP A 269 13.10 -12.08 7.89
N PRO A 270 14.41 -12.19 8.28
CA PRO A 270 14.82 -12.06 9.67
C PRO A 270 14.46 -10.72 10.31
N THR A 271 14.51 -9.62 9.54
CA THR A 271 14.16 -8.28 10.01
C THR A 271 12.68 -8.22 10.40
N VAL A 272 11.81 -8.72 9.51
CA VAL A 272 10.35 -8.78 9.75
C VAL A 272 10.03 -9.76 10.89
N SER A 273 10.69 -10.92 10.93
CA SER A 273 10.52 -11.92 12.01
C SER A 273 10.93 -11.36 13.38
N GLY A 274 11.96 -10.51 13.43
CA GLY A 274 12.43 -9.81 14.63
C GLY A 274 11.38 -8.89 15.24
N LEU A 275 10.42 -8.41 14.46
CA LEU A 275 9.30 -7.59 14.94
C LEU A 275 8.37 -8.31 15.89
N SER A 276 8.49 -9.64 16.03
CA SER A 276 7.69 -10.45 16.96
C SER A 276 7.72 -9.94 18.40
N SER A 277 8.80 -9.25 18.81
CA SER A 277 8.94 -8.63 20.14
C SER A 277 7.93 -7.51 20.41
N PHE A 278 7.44 -6.85 19.36
CA PHE A 278 6.40 -5.82 19.45
C PHE A 278 4.98 -6.39 19.57
N TYR A 279 4.82 -7.72 19.40
CA TYR A 279 3.54 -8.41 19.41
C TYR A 279 3.45 -9.31 20.64
N THR A 280 2.54 -9.04 21.56
CA THR A 280 2.35 -9.82 22.80
C THR A 280 1.55 -11.09 22.49
N LYS A 281 2.22 -12.26 22.37
CA LYS A 281 1.60 -13.60 22.26
C LYS A 281 0.39 -13.67 21.30
N GLY A 282 0.50 -13.13 20.09
CA GLY A 282 -0.56 -13.14 19.08
C GLY A 282 -1.77 -12.23 19.36
N LEU A 283 -1.84 -11.62 20.52
CA LEU A 283 -2.87 -10.65 20.90
C LEU A 283 -2.26 -9.25 20.91
N VAL A 284 -2.08 -8.64 19.73
CA VAL A 284 -1.75 -7.20 19.67
C VAL A 284 -2.97 -6.44 20.17
N ARG A 285 -2.81 -5.78 21.30
CA ARG A 285 -3.64 -4.61 21.58
C ARG A 285 -3.10 -3.50 20.71
N HIS A 286 -3.88 -3.04 19.76
CA HIS A 286 -3.50 -2.05 18.74
C HIS A 286 -2.85 -0.77 19.27
N ASP A 287 -2.93 -0.53 20.56
CA ASP A 287 -2.41 0.66 21.23
C ASP A 287 -1.08 0.44 22.00
N THR A 288 -0.60 -0.81 22.13
CA THR A 288 0.62 -1.09 22.93
C THR A 288 1.89 -0.55 22.28
N TYR A 289 2.05 -0.75 20.97
CA TYR A 289 3.20 -0.22 20.24
C TYR A 289 3.25 1.31 20.30
N PHE A 290 2.14 1.97 19.98
CA PHE A 290 2.05 3.42 20.02
C PHE A 290 2.28 3.99 21.44
N LYS A 291 1.73 3.33 22.47
CA LYS A 291 1.97 3.72 23.86
C LYS A 291 3.44 3.55 24.25
N SER A 292 4.09 2.47 23.83
CA SER A 292 5.51 2.27 24.11
C SER A 292 6.38 3.33 23.42
N LEU A 293 6.06 3.70 22.17
CA LEU A 293 6.75 4.78 21.46
C LEU A 293 6.67 6.10 22.22
N LYS A 294 5.46 6.48 22.68
CA LYS A 294 5.30 7.72 23.46
C LYS A 294 6.03 7.69 24.81
N ALA A 295 6.05 6.53 25.46
CA ALA A 295 6.73 6.37 26.75
C ALA A 295 8.26 6.36 26.62
N SER A 296 8.81 6.05 25.45
CA SER A 296 10.27 6.05 25.21
C SER A 296 10.82 7.42 24.80
N LEU A 297 9.95 8.41 24.52
CA LEU A 297 10.40 9.74 24.12
C LEU A 297 10.98 10.52 25.32
N GLU A 298 12.20 10.98 25.19
CA GLU A 298 12.79 11.95 26.10
C GLU A 298 12.14 13.33 25.93
N PRO A 299 12.10 14.17 26.99
CA PRO A 299 11.39 15.45 26.96
C PRO A 299 11.80 16.37 25.80
N ASP A 300 13.08 16.44 25.47
CA ASP A 300 13.61 17.30 24.40
C ASP A 300 13.13 16.86 23.01
N VAL A 301 13.04 15.55 22.77
CA VAL A 301 12.51 14.97 21.54
C VAL A 301 10.98 15.04 21.53
N ALA A 302 10.32 14.77 22.66
CA ALA A 302 8.87 14.77 22.77
C ALA A 302 8.25 16.12 22.34
N ASN A 303 8.91 17.23 22.65
CA ASN A 303 8.48 18.58 22.26
C ASN A 303 8.68 18.88 20.74
N ARG A 304 9.35 18.00 20.02
CA ARG A 304 9.65 18.12 18.58
C ARG A 304 8.86 17.13 17.70
N VAL A 305 8.06 16.26 18.29
CA VAL A 305 7.33 15.20 17.58
C VAL A 305 5.83 15.39 17.74
N ASN A 306 5.15 15.57 16.61
CA ASN A 306 3.71 15.71 16.53
C ASN A 306 3.08 14.43 15.99
N PHE A 307 2.33 13.70 16.81
CA PHE A 307 1.51 12.59 16.34
C PHE A 307 0.14 13.13 15.89
N ILE A 308 -0.01 13.33 14.59
CA ILE A 308 -1.22 13.94 13.99
C ILE A 308 -2.39 12.94 13.97
N GLY A 309 -2.09 11.64 13.84
CA GLY A 309 -3.12 10.62 13.64
C GLY A 309 -3.58 10.51 12.18
N GLN A 310 -4.71 9.84 11.98
CA GLN A 310 -5.28 9.66 10.64
C GLN A 310 -5.92 10.96 10.17
N VAL A 311 -5.56 11.37 8.94
CA VAL A 311 -6.19 12.49 8.23
C VAL A 311 -6.81 12.00 6.92
N PRO A 312 -7.85 12.68 6.39
CA PRO A 312 -8.38 12.41 5.06
C PRO A 312 -7.29 12.52 3.99
N HIS A 313 -7.34 11.68 2.97
CA HIS A 313 -6.30 11.67 1.92
C HIS A 313 -6.15 13.03 1.22
N ALA A 314 -7.26 13.75 1.02
CA ALA A 314 -7.23 15.09 0.43
C ALA A 314 -6.41 16.10 1.24
N ASP A 315 -6.34 15.93 2.58
CA ASP A 315 -5.63 16.83 3.47
C ASP A 315 -4.15 16.45 3.63
N ILE A 316 -3.76 15.21 3.28
CA ILE A 316 -2.35 14.75 3.37
C ILE A 316 -1.44 15.58 2.46
N MET A 317 -1.95 16.06 1.33
CA MET A 317 -1.20 16.90 0.40
C MET A 317 -0.58 18.13 1.09
N CYS A 318 -1.32 18.76 2.02
CA CYS A 318 -0.83 19.90 2.78
C CYS A 318 0.44 19.56 3.58
N PHE A 319 0.52 18.36 4.17
CA PHE A 319 1.72 17.94 4.93
C PHE A 319 2.92 17.75 4.01
N TYR A 320 2.75 17.16 2.83
CA TYR A 320 3.84 17.06 1.85
C TYR A 320 4.32 18.42 1.37
N GLN A 321 3.40 19.36 1.13
CA GLN A 321 3.75 20.71 0.69
C GLN A 321 4.55 21.51 1.74
N HIS A 322 4.36 21.21 3.04
CA HIS A 322 5.04 21.90 4.15
C HIS A 322 6.29 21.19 4.66
N ALA A 323 6.48 19.95 4.28
CA ALA A 323 7.66 19.20 4.68
C ALA A 323 8.91 19.67 3.93
N ASP A 324 10.06 19.69 4.60
CA ASP A 324 11.37 19.81 3.97
C ASP A 324 11.89 18.46 3.46
N ILE A 325 11.62 17.40 4.21
CA ILE A 325 12.10 16.03 3.93
C ILE A 325 11.03 15.05 4.34
N LEU A 326 10.72 14.07 3.46
CA LEU A 326 10.01 12.87 3.87
C LEU A 326 10.99 11.84 4.42
N ILE A 327 10.63 11.21 5.54
CA ILE A 327 11.37 10.07 6.10
C ILE A 327 10.48 8.83 6.06
N ASN A 328 10.98 7.75 5.46
CA ASN A 328 10.31 6.45 5.48
C ASN A 328 11.28 5.37 6.00
N PRO A 329 11.24 5.04 7.30
CA PRO A 329 12.13 4.08 7.94
C PRO A 329 11.58 2.65 7.92
N SER A 330 10.71 2.30 6.98
CA SER A 330 10.05 0.99 6.93
C SER A 330 11.06 -0.16 6.96
N LEU A 331 10.77 -1.19 7.73
CA LEU A 331 11.51 -2.46 7.77
C LEU A 331 10.97 -3.47 6.75
N SER A 332 9.76 -3.20 6.23
CA SER A 332 9.14 -3.95 5.14
C SER A 332 8.23 -3.02 4.35
N GLU A 333 8.41 -2.98 3.03
CA GLU A 333 7.63 -2.14 2.13
C GLU A 333 7.50 -2.77 0.75
N SER A 334 6.29 -2.95 0.26
CA SER A 334 6.06 -3.54 -1.06
C SER A 334 6.32 -2.58 -2.20
N PHE A 335 6.06 -1.28 -1.99
CA PHE A 335 6.27 -0.23 -2.97
C PHE A 335 6.80 1.05 -2.33
N GLY A 336 5.99 1.78 -1.57
CA GLY A 336 6.37 3.05 -0.95
C GLY A 336 5.62 4.25 -1.53
N ILE A 337 4.29 4.23 -1.50
CA ILE A 337 3.44 5.31 -2.05
C ILE A 337 3.83 6.67 -1.47
N SER A 338 4.12 6.76 -0.17
CA SER A 338 4.52 8.03 0.46
C SER A 338 5.79 8.65 -0.16
N LEU A 339 6.70 7.82 -0.73
CA LEU A 339 7.89 8.33 -1.43
C LEU A 339 7.49 9.08 -2.71
N ILE A 340 6.65 8.44 -3.55
CA ILE A 340 6.20 9.08 -4.80
C ILE A 340 5.33 10.30 -4.53
N GLU A 341 4.52 10.31 -3.45
CA GLU A 341 3.74 11.47 -3.02
C GLU A 341 4.64 12.64 -2.60
N ALA A 342 5.68 12.39 -1.81
CA ALA A 342 6.65 13.41 -1.42
C ALA A 342 7.43 13.95 -2.64
N MET A 343 7.94 13.04 -3.49
CA MET A 343 8.66 13.38 -4.69
C MET A 343 7.78 14.16 -5.70
N ALA A 344 6.49 13.82 -5.84
CA ALA A 344 5.53 14.59 -6.64
C ALA A 344 5.40 16.04 -6.15
N ASN A 345 5.56 16.27 -4.84
CA ASN A 345 5.59 17.59 -4.21
C ASN A 345 6.98 18.23 -4.19
N GLY A 346 7.96 17.68 -4.90
CA GLY A 346 9.32 18.20 -4.96
C GLY A 346 10.08 18.09 -3.63
N ARG A 347 9.73 17.11 -2.77
CA ARG A 347 10.41 16.91 -1.49
C ARG A 347 11.40 15.74 -1.60
N PRO A 348 12.66 15.94 -1.16
CA PRO A 348 13.63 14.85 -1.10
C PRO A 348 13.22 13.83 -0.03
N VAL A 349 13.69 12.61 -0.21
CA VAL A 349 13.31 11.48 0.64
C VAL A 349 14.53 10.88 1.32
N VAL A 350 14.40 10.52 2.61
CA VAL A 350 15.32 9.64 3.33
C VAL A 350 14.57 8.36 3.64
N ALA A 351 14.98 7.24 3.05
CA ALA A 351 14.26 5.98 3.16
C ALA A 351 15.19 4.81 3.48
N SER A 352 14.68 3.81 4.19
CA SER A 352 15.38 2.54 4.34
C SER A 352 15.47 1.80 2.99
N ARG A 353 16.54 1.03 2.82
CA ARG A 353 16.81 0.27 1.58
C ARG A 353 16.05 -1.06 1.60
N VAL A 354 14.71 -1.02 1.49
CA VAL A 354 13.88 -2.24 1.51
C VAL A 354 12.85 -2.27 0.38
N GLY A 355 12.54 -3.47 -0.06
CA GLY A 355 11.43 -3.77 -0.96
C GLY A 355 11.40 -2.91 -2.22
N GLY A 356 10.20 -2.53 -2.62
CA GLY A 356 9.95 -1.72 -3.82
C GLY A 356 10.43 -0.27 -3.72
N MET A 357 10.75 0.25 -2.53
CA MET A 357 11.33 1.60 -2.40
C MET A 357 12.63 1.76 -3.16
N GLN A 358 13.39 0.67 -3.37
CA GLN A 358 14.63 0.65 -4.12
C GLN A 358 14.44 0.94 -5.62
N GLU A 359 13.21 0.82 -6.11
CA GLU A 359 12.85 1.13 -7.51
C GLU A 359 12.43 2.58 -7.69
N ILE A 360 11.98 3.24 -6.61
CA ILE A 360 11.51 4.61 -6.61
C ILE A 360 12.66 5.59 -6.43
N LEU A 361 13.45 5.43 -5.38
CA LEU A 361 14.50 6.34 -4.98
C LEU A 361 15.81 6.06 -5.72
N ILE A 362 16.46 7.10 -6.25
CA ILE A 362 17.84 7.05 -6.75
C ILE A 362 18.73 7.70 -5.69
N ASN A 363 19.59 6.85 -5.07
CA ASN A 363 20.44 7.29 -3.97
C ASN A 363 21.43 8.37 -4.38
N GLY A 364 21.42 9.50 -3.68
CA GLY A 364 22.25 10.65 -3.96
C GLY A 364 21.71 11.60 -5.03
N GLU A 365 20.60 11.25 -5.70
CA GLU A 365 19.98 12.06 -6.76
C GLU A 365 18.58 12.54 -6.37
N THR A 366 17.69 11.65 -5.93
CA THR A 366 16.31 11.98 -5.52
C THR A 366 16.11 11.94 -4.00
N GLY A 367 17.15 11.56 -3.26
CA GLY A 367 17.19 11.42 -1.82
C GLY A 367 18.29 10.48 -1.36
N PHE A 368 18.19 9.96 -0.15
CA PHE A 368 19.18 9.05 0.43
C PHE A 368 18.56 7.76 0.93
N PHE A 369 19.27 6.65 0.72
CA PHE A 369 19.03 5.40 1.43
C PHE A 369 19.88 5.30 2.70
N PHE A 370 19.33 4.56 3.67
CA PHE A 370 20.05 4.00 4.81
C PHE A 370 19.64 2.53 5.00
N GLU A 371 20.41 1.75 5.75
CA GLU A 371 20.08 0.34 6.00
C GLU A 371 18.97 0.22 7.06
N PRO A 372 18.00 -0.72 6.90
CA PRO A 372 16.88 -0.88 7.82
C PRO A 372 17.36 -1.07 9.27
N GLY A 373 16.77 -0.33 10.21
CA GLY A 373 17.13 -0.37 11.63
C GLY A 373 18.35 0.46 12.01
N ASP A 374 19.04 1.11 11.04
CA ASP A 374 20.18 1.97 11.31
C ASP A 374 19.72 3.42 11.57
N ALA A 375 19.31 3.69 12.81
CA ALA A 375 18.87 5.01 13.25
C ALA A 375 19.98 6.07 13.16
N ASP A 376 21.25 5.66 13.28
CA ASP A 376 22.38 6.56 13.18
C ASP A 376 22.59 7.05 11.76
N ALA A 377 22.59 6.15 10.78
CA ALA A 377 22.66 6.51 9.36
C ALA A 377 21.44 7.32 8.92
N LEU A 378 20.23 6.98 9.41
CA LEU A 378 19.03 7.78 9.17
C LEU A 378 19.23 9.22 9.64
N ALA A 379 19.73 9.42 10.89
CA ALA A 379 20.01 10.74 11.43
C ALA A 379 21.03 11.51 10.59
N GLU A 380 22.16 10.89 10.22
CA GLU A 380 23.22 11.50 9.41
C GLU A 380 22.71 11.99 8.06
N LYS A 381 21.93 11.15 7.32
CA LYS A 381 21.37 11.53 6.02
C LYS A 381 20.36 12.67 6.15
N THR A 382 19.52 12.62 7.19
CA THR A 382 18.55 13.68 7.48
C THR A 382 19.23 15.00 7.81
N ILE A 383 20.24 15.00 8.71
CA ILE A 383 21.01 16.19 9.08
C ILE A 383 21.74 16.78 7.85
N THR A 384 22.28 15.92 6.98
CA THR A 384 22.93 16.35 5.74
C THR A 384 21.96 17.17 4.88
N LEU A 385 20.73 16.70 4.70
CA LEU A 385 19.72 17.44 3.92
C LEU A 385 19.24 18.69 4.66
N LEU A 386 19.02 18.63 5.98
CA LEU A 386 18.60 19.81 6.76
C LEU A 386 19.58 20.95 6.69
N LYS A 387 20.88 20.66 6.62
CA LYS A 387 21.95 21.65 6.54
C LYS A 387 22.26 22.16 5.13
N ASN A 388 21.71 21.51 4.08
CA ASN A 388 22.01 21.83 2.68
C ASN A 388 20.73 22.13 1.88
N PRO A 389 20.20 23.35 1.92
CA PRO A 389 18.96 23.71 1.23
C PRO A 389 19.03 23.54 -0.30
N ASP A 390 20.17 23.84 -0.92
CA ASP A 390 20.36 23.66 -2.36
C ASP A 390 20.29 22.17 -2.77
N MET A 391 20.87 21.29 -1.95
CA MET A 391 20.77 19.84 -2.14
C MET A 391 19.33 19.37 -1.99
N ARG A 392 18.59 19.84 -0.97
CA ARG A 392 17.16 19.52 -0.80
C ARG A 392 16.36 19.91 -2.05
N LYS A 393 16.56 21.14 -2.54
CA LYS A 393 15.87 21.64 -3.73
C LYS A 393 16.22 20.82 -4.98
N SER A 394 17.49 20.56 -5.22
CA SER A 394 17.94 19.77 -6.38
C SER A 394 17.38 18.36 -6.37
N MET A 395 17.47 17.65 -5.21
CA MET A 395 16.92 16.29 -5.06
C MET A 395 15.39 16.26 -5.16
N GLY A 396 14.72 17.26 -4.62
CA GLY A 396 13.27 17.39 -4.74
C GLY A 396 12.82 17.55 -6.19
N MET A 397 13.51 18.39 -6.97
CA MET A 397 13.24 18.58 -8.41
C MET A 397 13.49 17.30 -9.22
N ALA A 398 14.61 16.62 -8.98
CA ALA A 398 14.93 15.35 -9.63
C ALA A 398 13.89 14.27 -9.27
N GLY A 399 13.47 14.22 -8.01
CA GLY A 399 12.40 13.33 -7.55
C GLY A 399 11.08 13.59 -8.28
N ARG A 400 10.67 14.85 -8.38
CA ARG A 400 9.44 15.23 -9.09
C ARG A 400 9.49 14.83 -10.57
N GLN A 401 10.59 15.08 -11.24
CA GLN A 401 10.77 14.67 -12.63
C GLN A 401 10.62 13.15 -12.79
N ARG A 402 11.28 12.37 -11.93
CA ARG A 402 11.19 10.91 -11.97
C ARG A 402 9.74 10.42 -11.76
N VAL A 403 8.98 11.05 -10.87
CA VAL A 403 7.57 10.69 -10.67
C VAL A 403 6.73 11.02 -11.89
N GLN A 404 6.96 12.16 -12.56
CA GLN A 404 6.28 12.53 -13.80
C GLN A 404 6.53 11.52 -14.93
N GLU A 405 7.72 10.95 -14.99
CA GLU A 405 8.11 9.98 -16.02
C GLU A 405 7.52 8.59 -15.78
N LEU A 406 7.39 8.15 -14.52
CA LEU A 406 7.15 6.73 -14.21
C LEU A 406 5.88 6.45 -13.40
N PHE A 407 5.43 7.38 -12.53
CA PHE A 407 4.47 7.06 -11.48
C PHE A 407 3.21 7.93 -11.51
N THR A 408 2.81 8.41 -12.69
CA THR A 408 1.51 9.09 -12.86
C THR A 408 0.39 8.07 -13.00
N TRP A 409 -0.83 8.45 -12.61
CA TRP A 409 -2.01 7.60 -12.84
C TRP A 409 -2.26 7.32 -14.32
N GLU A 410 -1.87 8.24 -15.20
CA GLU A 410 -1.92 8.09 -16.65
C GLU A 410 -1.03 6.94 -17.12
N ASN A 411 0.24 6.90 -16.65
CA ASN A 411 1.17 5.82 -16.98
C ASN A 411 0.65 4.47 -16.46
N VAL A 412 0.19 4.43 -15.21
CA VAL A 412 -0.40 3.21 -14.60
C VAL A 412 -1.57 2.68 -15.42
N THR A 413 -2.48 3.56 -15.84
CA THR A 413 -3.66 3.15 -16.63
C THR A 413 -3.27 2.65 -18.01
N GLN A 414 -2.31 3.29 -18.67
CA GLN A 414 -1.80 2.85 -19.98
C GLN A 414 -1.11 1.48 -19.89
N ASP A 415 -0.27 1.28 -18.87
CA ASP A 415 0.39 -0.01 -18.64
C ASP A 415 -0.63 -1.12 -18.37
N LEU A 416 -1.67 -0.84 -17.59
CA LEU A 416 -2.76 -1.78 -17.33
C LEU A 416 -3.53 -2.13 -18.60
N LEU A 417 -3.90 -1.13 -19.40
CA LEU A 417 -4.59 -1.35 -20.67
C LEU A 417 -3.78 -2.26 -21.60
N LEU A 418 -2.47 -2.02 -21.68
CA LEU A 418 -1.57 -2.87 -22.47
C LEU A 418 -1.58 -4.32 -21.95
N GLN A 419 -1.56 -4.52 -20.63
CA GLN A 419 -1.62 -5.87 -20.07
C GLN A 419 -2.98 -6.54 -20.31
N TYR A 420 -4.07 -5.80 -20.14
CA TYR A 420 -5.43 -6.31 -20.36
C TYR A 420 -5.66 -6.72 -21.83
N SER A 421 -5.26 -5.89 -22.80
CA SER A 421 -5.36 -6.21 -24.21
C SER A 421 -4.60 -7.50 -24.56
N ARG A 422 -3.39 -7.67 -24.02
CA ARG A 422 -2.58 -8.89 -24.26
C ARG A 422 -3.27 -10.17 -23.83
N ILE A 423 -3.97 -10.18 -22.69
CA ILE A 423 -4.64 -11.39 -22.19
C ILE A 423 -6.00 -11.63 -22.82
N VAL A 424 -6.69 -10.57 -23.30
CA VAL A 424 -7.97 -10.69 -24.01
C VAL A 424 -7.71 -11.14 -25.45
N ASP A 425 -6.70 -10.57 -26.12
CA ASP A 425 -6.35 -10.88 -27.52
C ASP A 425 -5.57 -12.23 -27.67
N SER A 426 -5.03 -12.77 -26.58
CA SER A 426 -4.43 -14.10 -26.60
C SER A 426 -5.55 -15.13 -26.77
N GLU A 427 -5.80 -15.56 -28.01
CA GLU A 427 -6.53 -16.79 -28.31
C GLU A 427 -5.81 -17.97 -27.65
N ASP A 428 -6.53 -18.84 -26.95
CA ASP A 428 -6.04 -20.04 -26.24
C ASP A 428 -5.26 -21.03 -27.13
#